data_a69aec7ed28e12890b1beecd9962710e
#
_entry.id   a69aec7ed28e12890b1beecd9962710e
#
_cell.length_a   1.000
_cell.length_b   1.000
_cell.length_c   1.000
_cell.angle_alpha   90.00
_cell.angle_beta   90.00
_cell.angle_gamma   90.00
#
_symmetry.space_group_name_H-M   'P 1'
#
loop_
_entity.id
_entity.type
_entity.pdbx_description
1 polymer ?
#
loop_
_entity_poly.entity_id
_entity_poly.type
_entity_poly.pdbx_seq_one_letter_code
_entity_poly.pdbx_strand_id
1 'polypeptide(L)'
;MKETTIAAMTPELDALAAEAMAEWKVPAVAIAVVHNGDTALLKAYGQRDVEAGLPVTPRTQFTIGSITKTFTATGLAMLVAEGRLDWTKPVRDYVPEFRLHDPIATDRITVRDLLCHHSGLPRHDWIWMPGDLSRAQMLAAMRYIEPSRDVRADFQYNNLGYNVASIVAERASGLGWEDFTRTRLTEPLQMSVTFTAEDLAAAGDAAAPYWMHRDQRQRAKLWPIRATAAGAINTSITAIANWMKFLLGEGEFNGMRLLSPALVRELQAPRVHVAAPEFVEFGHTHYGLGFRSWTYRGEWVVGHTGGWIGWTTSMQMMPGKKLGVAVFCNHVPAAAPTILINHIFDRICGNEPVPWLGRLRDLRRKALAQQEVDEQTQQTARKPNTQPSHDLAAYAGAYEHPAYGQMIITRTGDTLHWAYRGLAAPLSHRHYDTFEVPQIPYELNPDRLAISFTTDRDGNIASLSAQLEPMVADIVFKRAPAGDCMDAGFRKACVGRYKYGAVTHLVSQDADGQLTLKPDYQPMYHLRPYQGGIFTIVELEGFRVEFRRGADGAVHELVFHQPNGTFVARRDDADPIANRADLADGL
;
A
#
# COMPACT_ATOMS: atom_id res chain seq x y z
N MET A 1 35.68 26.54 17.14
CA MET A 1 35.88 26.54 15.69
C MET A 1 34.95 27.57 15.08
N LYS A 2 35.33 28.25 13.97
CA LYS A 2 34.44 29.25 13.33
C LYS A 2 33.33 28.48 12.60
N GLU A 3 32.10 28.87 12.82
CA GLU A 3 30.93 28.41 12.10
C GLU A 3 31.15 28.64 10.57
N THR A 4 31.10 27.58 9.77
CA THR A 4 31.30 27.72 8.34
C THR A 4 30.02 28.27 7.70
N THR A 5 30.12 29.35 6.95
CA THR A 5 28.95 29.90 6.25
C THR A 5 28.54 28.94 5.10
N ILE A 6 27.24 28.88 4.79
CA ILE A 6 26.69 28.04 3.71
C ILE A 6 27.34 28.40 2.36
N ALA A 7 27.60 29.69 2.12
CA ALA A 7 28.28 30.13 0.92
C ALA A 7 29.73 29.58 0.81
N ALA A 8 30.45 29.50 1.93
CA ALA A 8 31.83 29.01 1.94
C ALA A 8 31.93 27.48 1.69
N MET A 9 30.90 26.70 2.07
CA MET A 9 30.88 25.25 1.82
C MET A 9 30.33 24.86 0.41
N THR A 10 29.79 25.80 -0.33
CA THR A 10 29.14 25.52 -1.64
C THR A 10 30.03 24.77 -2.62
N PRO A 11 31.33 25.13 -2.84
CA PRO A 11 32.18 24.38 -3.77
C PRO A 11 32.42 22.93 -3.34
N GLU A 12 32.57 22.68 -2.05
CA GLU A 12 32.72 21.34 -1.48
C GLU A 12 31.43 20.52 -1.66
N LEU A 13 30.27 21.16 -1.44
CA LEU A 13 28.96 20.55 -1.65
C LEU A 13 28.70 20.21 -3.14
N ASP A 14 29.16 21.09 -4.07
CA ASP A 14 29.06 20.84 -5.51
C ASP A 14 29.86 19.58 -5.92
N ALA A 15 31.09 19.45 -5.44
CA ALA A 15 31.93 18.28 -5.69
C ALA A 15 31.32 17.01 -5.10
N LEU A 16 30.87 17.06 -3.86
CA LEU A 16 30.25 15.92 -3.18
C LEU A 16 28.93 15.47 -3.85
N ALA A 17 28.12 16.43 -4.32
CA ALA A 17 26.90 16.13 -5.07
C ALA A 17 27.23 15.41 -6.39
N ALA A 18 28.22 15.90 -7.13
CA ALA A 18 28.68 15.25 -8.37
C ALA A 18 29.17 13.81 -8.14
N GLU A 19 29.99 13.58 -7.09
CA GLU A 19 30.47 12.25 -6.74
C GLU A 19 29.31 11.32 -6.32
N ALA A 20 28.39 11.79 -5.47
CA ALA A 20 27.24 11.01 -5.04
C ALA A 20 26.31 10.65 -6.20
N MET A 21 26.08 11.60 -7.14
CA MET A 21 25.29 11.35 -8.35
C MET A 21 25.94 10.31 -9.25
N ALA A 22 27.26 10.37 -9.43
CA ALA A 22 27.99 9.42 -10.26
C ALA A 22 27.95 8.00 -9.66
N GLU A 23 28.20 7.88 -8.35
CA GLU A 23 28.24 6.58 -7.64
C GLU A 23 26.88 5.86 -7.68
N TRP A 24 25.77 6.56 -7.47
CA TRP A 24 24.41 5.97 -7.46
C TRP A 24 23.68 6.16 -8.79
N LYS A 25 24.34 6.67 -9.83
CA LYS A 25 23.77 6.92 -11.16
C LYS A 25 22.49 7.76 -11.10
N VAL A 26 22.41 8.69 -10.15
CA VAL A 26 21.25 9.58 -9.91
C VAL A 26 21.21 10.66 -10.98
N PRO A 27 20.10 10.79 -11.77
CA PRO A 27 20.03 11.78 -12.86
C PRO A 27 19.94 13.23 -12.35
N ALA A 28 19.17 13.45 -11.28
CA ALA A 28 19.00 14.79 -10.71
C ALA A 28 19.02 14.78 -9.18
N VAL A 29 19.65 15.80 -8.63
CA VAL A 29 19.63 16.15 -7.20
C VAL A 29 19.23 17.61 -7.07
N ALA A 30 18.27 17.89 -6.18
CA ALA A 30 17.87 19.27 -5.85
C ALA A 30 17.98 19.46 -4.33
N ILE A 31 18.59 20.58 -3.87
CA ILE A 31 18.93 20.85 -2.48
C ILE A 31 18.36 22.20 -2.06
N ALA A 32 17.69 22.23 -0.92
CA ALA A 32 17.32 23.46 -0.20
C ALA A 32 17.96 23.47 1.19
N VAL A 33 18.54 24.60 1.59
CA VAL A 33 18.99 24.85 2.96
C VAL A 33 18.30 26.08 3.48
N VAL A 34 17.65 25.94 4.63
CA VAL A 34 17.07 27.03 5.42
C VAL A 34 17.92 27.20 6.67
N HIS A 35 18.37 28.42 6.95
CA HIS A 35 19.13 28.70 8.15
C HIS A 35 18.73 30.07 8.73
N ASN A 36 18.47 30.13 10.05
CA ASN A 36 18.04 31.31 10.76
C ASN A 36 16.81 32.03 10.16
N GLY A 37 15.86 31.26 9.60
CA GLY A 37 14.63 31.79 9.00
C GLY A 37 14.75 32.14 7.51
N ASP A 38 15.95 32.16 6.95
CA ASP A 38 16.19 32.46 5.52
C ASP A 38 16.46 31.24 4.69
N THR A 39 16.12 31.29 3.40
CA THR A 39 16.57 30.32 2.42
C THR A 39 18.02 30.62 2.04
N ALA A 40 18.95 29.89 2.64
CA ALA A 40 20.38 30.14 2.50
C ALA A 40 21.00 29.48 1.26
N LEU A 41 20.36 28.41 0.73
CA LEU A 41 20.79 27.76 -0.51
C LEU A 41 19.61 27.13 -1.23
N LEU A 42 19.56 27.30 -2.55
CA LEU A 42 18.73 26.53 -3.49
C LEU A 42 19.63 26.13 -4.65
N LYS A 43 19.88 24.82 -4.81
CA LYS A 43 20.69 24.29 -5.90
C LYS A 43 20.04 23.08 -6.52
N ALA A 44 20.34 22.89 -7.81
CA ALA A 44 19.89 21.73 -8.57
C ALA A 44 21.01 21.27 -9.50
N TYR A 45 21.21 19.95 -9.62
CA TYR A 45 22.27 19.32 -10.37
C TYR A 45 21.69 18.22 -11.28
N GLY A 46 22.18 18.16 -12.52
CA GLY A 46 21.84 17.12 -13.48
C GLY A 46 20.53 17.36 -14.25
N GLN A 47 19.82 16.29 -14.60
CA GLN A 47 18.70 16.30 -15.54
C GLN A 47 17.42 15.78 -14.89
N ARG A 48 16.35 16.57 -14.97
CA ARG A 48 15.01 16.13 -14.55
C ARG A 48 14.42 15.08 -15.50
N ASP A 49 14.81 15.11 -16.76
CA ASP A 49 14.45 14.14 -17.80
C ASP A 49 15.68 13.87 -18.67
N VAL A 50 16.21 12.64 -18.56
CA VAL A 50 17.47 12.25 -19.25
C VAL A 50 17.24 12.07 -20.73
N GLU A 51 16.13 11.44 -21.12
CA GLU A 51 15.80 11.15 -22.52
C GLU A 51 15.51 12.43 -23.31
N ALA A 52 14.91 13.41 -22.65
CA ALA A 52 14.64 14.72 -23.25
C ALA A 52 15.79 15.72 -23.09
N GLY A 53 16.86 15.38 -22.34
CA GLY A 53 17.99 16.26 -22.08
C GLY A 53 17.62 17.51 -21.25
N LEU A 54 16.54 17.47 -20.47
CA LEU A 54 16.03 18.64 -19.75
C LEU A 54 16.72 18.80 -18.39
N PRO A 55 17.29 19.98 -18.08
CA PRO A 55 17.96 20.23 -16.82
C PRO A 55 16.94 20.31 -15.66
N VAL A 56 17.36 19.88 -14.47
CA VAL A 56 16.62 20.12 -13.22
C VAL A 56 16.80 21.57 -12.75
N THR A 57 15.75 22.13 -12.17
CA THR A 57 15.76 23.49 -11.57
C THR A 57 15.31 23.43 -10.11
N PRO A 58 15.54 24.48 -9.30
CA PRO A 58 14.97 24.55 -7.95
C PRO A 58 13.44 24.56 -7.91
N ARG A 59 12.78 24.81 -9.04
CA ARG A 59 11.30 24.78 -9.18
C ARG A 59 10.78 23.46 -9.72
N THR A 60 11.66 22.59 -10.21
CA THR A 60 11.25 21.25 -10.68
C THR A 60 10.47 20.51 -9.61
N GLN A 61 9.30 19.99 -9.99
CA GLN A 61 8.44 19.23 -9.08
C GLN A 61 8.90 17.77 -9.01
N PHE A 62 8.88 17.25 -7.78
CA PHE A 62 9.18 15.86 -7.42
C PHE A 62 8.03 15.31 -6.59
N THR A 63 7.74 14.03 -6.70
CA THR A 63 6.90 13.33 -5.71
C THR A 63 7.71 13.20 -4.41
N ILE A 64 7.24 13.82 -3.33
CA ILE A 64 8.00 13.85 -2.06
C ILE A 64 7.73 12.64 -1.16
N GLY A 65 6.87 11.71 -1.61
CA GLY A 65 6.58 10.50 -0.87
C GLY A 65 6.14 10.79 0.56
N SER A 66 6.64 10.02 1.51
CA SER A 66 6.20 10.07 2.91
C SER A 66 6.50 11.37 3.66
N ILE A 67 7.23 12.34 3.09
CA ILE A 67 7.27 13.71 3.65
C ILE A 67 5.86 14.30 3.72
N THR A 68 4.94 13.86 2.83
CA THR A 68 3.50 14.18 2.85
C THR A 68 2.86 13.98 4.22
N LYS A 69 3.31 12.98 5.00
CA LYS A 69 2.77 12.68 6.33
C LYS A 69 2.90 13.84 7.30
N THR A 70 3.96 14.64 7.14
CA THR A 70 4.18 15.84 7.97
C THR A 70 3.08 16.88 7.73
N PHE A 71 2.60 17.02 6.50
CA PHE A 71 1.49 17.91 6.14
C PHE A 71 0.17 17.39 6.69
N THR A 72 -0.11 16.12 6.53
CA THR A 72 -1.34 15.47 7.05
C THR A 72 -1.44 15.64 8.56
N ALA A 73 -0.37 15.35 9.29
CA ALA A 73 -0.36 15.48 10.75
C ALA A 73 -0.49 16.95 11.20
N THR A 74 0.16 17.89 10.50
CA THR A 74 0.03 19.33 10.78
C THR A 74 -1.38 19.84 10.51
N GLY A 75 -2.02 19.39 9.43
CA GLY A 75 -3.42 19.72 9.15
C GLY A 75 -4.37 19.22 10.23
N LEU A 76 -4.17 18.00 10.74
CA LEU A 76 -4.92 17.49 11.88
C LEU A 76 -4.64 18.28 13.16
N ALA A 77 -3.38 18.75 13.39
CA ALA A 77 -3.06 19.63 14.51
C ALA A 77 -3.82 20.96 14.46
N MET A 78 -4.07 21.50 13.25
CA MET A 78 -4.92 22.69 13.11
C MET A 78 -6.36 22.43 13.55
N LEU A 79 -6.91 21.25 13.18
CA LEU A 79 -8.26 20.85 13.63
C LEU A 79 -8.31 20.62 15.14
N VAL A 80 -7.23 20.16 15.76
CA VAL A 80 -7.11 20.09 17.24
C VAL A 80 -7.10 21.49 17.85
N ALA A 81 -6.36 22.43 17.29
CA ALA A 81 -6.33 23.83 17.75
C ALA A 81 -7.72 24.48 17.67
N GLU A 82 -8.53 24.09 16.69
CA GLU A 82 -9.91 24.56 16.51
C GLU A 82 -10.94 23.83 17.39
N GLY A 83 -10.52 22.84 18.19
CA GLY A 83 -11.43 22.00 19.00
C GLY A 83 -12.32 21.05 18.19
N ARG A 84 -12.04 20.87 16.90
CA ARG A 84 -12.79 19.98 15.98
C ARG A 84 -12.28 18.54 15.98
N LEU A 85 -11.10 18.33 16.52
CA LEU A 85 -10.44 17.05 16.68
C LEU A 85 -9.79 16.93 18.05
N ASP A 86 -9.85 15.74 18.63
CA ASP A 86 -9.04 15.31 19.76
C ASP A 86 -8.35 13.99 19.35
N TRP A 87 -7.04 14.00 19.20
CA TRP A 87 -6.32 12.81 18.77
C TRP A 87 -6.21 11.70 19.82
N THR A 88 -6.71 11.92 21.05
CA THR A 88 -6.83 10.87 22.07
C THR A 88 -8.15 10.12 22.00
N LYS A 89 -9.14 10.64 21.24
CA LYS A 89 -10.41 9.95 21.03
C LYS A 89 -10.26 8.81 20.02
N PRO A 90 -11.11 7.78 20.16
CA PRO A 90 -11.18 6.68 19.19
C PRO A 90 -11.44 7.19 17.76
N VAL A 91 -10.83 6.53 16.78
CA VAL A 91 -11.07 6.83 15.35
C VAL A 91 -12.55 6.75 15.00
N ARG A 92 -13.29 5.82 15.62
CA ARG A 92 -14.74 5.61 15.40
C ARG A 92 -15.62 6.78 15.81
N ASP A 93 -15.15 7.67 16.66
CA ASP A 93 -15.89 8.89 17.00
C ASP A 93 -15.98 9.85 15.79
N TYR A 94 -15.05 9.76 14.85
CA TYR A 94 -15.01 10.55 13.62
C TYR A 94 -15.42 9.76 12.38
N VAL A 95 -15.14 8.44 12.36
CA VAL A 95 -15.39 7.51 11.25
C VAL A 95 -16.11 6.30 11.80
N PRO A 96 -17.45 6.35 12.00
CA PRO A 96 -18.24 5.26 12.63
C PRO A 96 -18.15 3.92 11.90
N GLU A 97 -17.89 3.93 10.59
CA GLU A 97 -17.70 2.75 9.74
C GLU A 97 -16.32 2.11 9.86
N PHE A 98 -15.37 2.75 10.52
CA PHE A 98 -14.01 2.22 10.72
C PHE A 98 -14.04 0.88 11.47
N ARG A 99 -13.38 -0.13 10.89
CA ARG A 99 -13.24 -1.48 11.47
C ARG A 99 -11.85 -2.02 11.17
N LEU A 100 -11.24 -2.63 12.18
CA LEU A 100 -10.07 -3.47 12.05
C LEU A 100 -10.45 -4.95 12.19
N HIS A 101 -9.54 -5.85 11.91
CA HIS A 101 -9.72 -7.29 12.10
C HIS A 101 -10.07 -7.62 13.57
N ASP A 102 -9.34 -7.04 14.51
CA ASP A 102 -9.63 -7.14 15.94
C ASP A 102 -10.68 -6.09 16.35
N PRO A 103 -11.85 -6.52 16.88
CA PRO A 103 -12.89 -5.62 17.37
C PRO A 103 -12.46 -4.78 18.58
N ILE A 104 -11.60 -5.29 19.46
CA ILE A 104 -11.09 -4.54 20.61
C ILE A 104 -10.16 -3.41 20.13
N ALA A 105 -9.25 -3.69 19.20
CA ALA A 105 -8.43 -2.70 18.55
C ALA A 105 -9.28 -1.65 17.83
N THR A 106 -10.35 -2.07 17.14
CA THR A 106 -11.30 -1.18 16.45
C THR A 106 -11.87 -0.11 17.38
N ASP A 107 -12.25 -0.48 18.60
CA ASP A 107 -12.89 0.44 19.56
C ASP A 107 -11.88 1.32 20.31
N ARG A 108 -10.61 0.93 20.36
CA ARG A 108 -9.60 1.56 21.22
C ARG A 108 -8.58 2.41 20.48
N ILE A 109 -8.38 2.16 19.17
CA ILE A 109 -7.38 2.89 18.39
C ILE A 109 -7.77 4.35 18.24
N THR A 110 -6.82 5.25 18.45
CA THR A 110 -7.01 6.69 18.39
C THR A 110 -6.38 7.26 17.12
N VAL A 111 -6.73 8.51 16.76
CA VAL A 111 -6.08 9.23 15.66
C VAL A 111 -4.57 9.35 15.90
N ARG A 112 -4.16 9.53 17.15
CA ARG A 112 -2.74 9.56 17.55
C ARG A 112 -2.03 8.26 17.19
N ASP A 113 -2.63 7.10 17.48
CA ASP A 113 -2.04 5.79 17.19
C ASP A 113 -1.83 5.58 15.68
N LEU A 114 -2.76 6.06 14.84
CA LEU A 114 -2.60 6.02 13.38
C LEU A 114 -1.39 6.86 12.93
N LEU A 115 -1.28 8.10 13.46
CA LEU A 115 -0.22 9.05 13.06
C LEU A 115 1.18 8.62 13.50
N CYS A 116 1.31 7.92 14.63
CA CYS A 116 2.61 7.43 15.11
C CYS A 116 2.88 5.96 14.78
N HIS A 117 2.08 5.34 13.90
CA HIS A 117 2.27 3.96 13.46
C HIS A 117 2.23 2.92 14.60
N HIS A 118 1.29 3.08 15.51
CA HIS A 118 1.14 2.25 16.71
C HIS A 118 -0.13 1.40 16.67
N SER A 119 -0.64 1.10 15.46
CA SER A 119 -1.88 0.36 15.23
C SER A 119 -1.75 -1.16 15.37
N GLY A 120 -0.53 -1.70 15.39
CA GLY A 120 -0.29 -3.14 15.30
C GLY A 120 -0.39 -3.73 13.88
N LEU A 121 -0.88 -2.95 12.91
CA LEU A 121 -0.97 -3.36 11.50
C LEU A 121 0.38 -3.17 10.81
N PRO A 122 0.97 -4.18 10.18
CA PRO A 122 2.12 -4.03 9.32
C PRO A 122 1.72 -3.28 8.02
N ARG A 123 2.64 -3.19 7.07
CA ARG A 123 2.47 -2.31 5.91
C ARG A 123 1.24 -2.62 5.03
N HIS A 124 1.02 -3.87 4.66
CA HIS A 124 -0.01 -4.32 3.71
C HIS A 124 -0.05 -3.47 2.43
N ASP A 125 1.12 -3.09 1.91
CA ASP A 125 1.24 -2.12 0.81
C ASP A 125 0.61 -2.62 -0.50
N TRP A 126 0.54 -3.93 -0.73
CA TRP A 126 -0.11 -4.53 -1.90
C TRP A 126 -1.61 -4.22 -2.02
N ILE A 127 -2.25 -3.73 -0.96
CA ILE A 127 -3.65 -3.29 -1.00
C ILE A 127 -3.80 -1.99 -1.80
N TRP A 128 -2.86 -1.07 -1.69
CA TRP A 128 -2.98 0.27 -2.27
C TRP A 128 -1.95 0.58 -3.37
N MET A 129 -0.83 -0.16 -3.44
CA MET A 129 0.27 0.17 -4.34
C MET A 129 -0.03 -0.04 -5.82
N PRO A 130 -0.67 -1.11 -6.30
CA PRO A 130 -1.20 -1.07 -7.66
C PRO A 130 -2.56 -0.37 -7.65
N GLY A 131 -2.54 0.95 -7.70
CA GLY A 131 -3.63 1.82 -7.27
C GLY A 131 -4.88 1.87 -8.14
N ASP A 132 -5.89 1.15 -7.76
CA ASP A 132 -7.26 1.28 -8.26
C ASP A 132 -8.32 1.49 -7.15
N LEU A 133 -7.95 1.29 -5.87
CA LEU A 133 -8.89 1.46 -4.76
C LEU A 133 -9.10 2.92 -4.37
N SER A 134 -10.34 3.28 -4.13
CA SER A 134 -10.72 4.52 -3.48
C SER A 134 -10.39 4.50 -1.98
N ARG A 135 -10.37 5.68 -1.33
CA ARG A 135 -10.19 5.79 0.13
C ARG A 135 -11.20 4.96 0.92
N ALA A 136 -12.46 4.97 0.49
CA ALA A 136 -13.53 4.19 1.14
C ALA A 136 -13.31 2.68 1.00
N GLN A 137 -12.86 2.21 -0.17
CA GLN A 137 -12.52 0.80 -0.38
C GLN A 137 -11.31 0.37 0.46
N MET A 138 -10.26 1.22 0.55
CA MET A 138 -9.13 0.96 1.43
C MET A 138 -9.55 0.90 2.91
N LEU A 139 -10.44 1.80 3.35
CA LEU A 139 -11.02 1.77 4.70
C LEU A 139 -11.77 0.46 4.96
N ALA A 140 -12.62 0.06 4.01
CA ALA A 140 -13.40 -1.19 4.13
C ALA A 140 -12.51 -2.45 4.13
N ALA A 141 -11.36 -2.41 3.45
CA ALA A 141 -10.39 -3.52 3.41
C ALA A 141 -9.74 -3.78 4.78
N MET A 142 -9.60 -2.76 5.64
CA MET A 142 -8.85 -2.87 6.90
C MET A 142 -9.42 -3.90 7.88
N ARG A 143 -10.70 -4.19 7.81
CA ARG A 143 -11.35 -5.23 8.66
C ARG A 143 -10.92 -6.66 8.34
N TYR A 144 -10.29 -6.87 7.19
CA TYR A 144 -9.91 -8.19 6.68
C TYR A 144 -8.39 -8.43 6.70
N ILE A 145 -7.61 -7.49 7.21
CA ILE A 145 -6.15 -7.61 7.30
C ILE A 145 -5.72 -7.89 8.74
N GLU A 146 -4.90 -8.91 8.89
CA GLU A 146 -4.43 -9.35 10.20
C GLU A 146 -3.36 -8.40 10.76
N PRO A 147 -3.42 -8.06 12.06
CA PRO A 147 -2.32 -7.38 12.71
C PRO A 147 -1.16 -8.35 12.95
N SER A 148 0.07 -7.83 12.94
CA SER A 148 1.26 -8.59 13.36
C SER A 148 1.64 -8.34 14.81
N ARG A 149 1.04 -7.36 15.47
CA ARG A 149 1.25 -6.97 16.87
C ARG A 149 -0.04 -6.42 17.47
N ASP A 150 -0.10 -6.39 18.78
CA ASP A 150 -1.17 -5.68 19.50
C ASP A 150 -1.06 -4.17 19.28
N VAL A 151 -2.20 -3.48 19.43
CA VAL A 151 -2.24 -2.01 19.43
C VAL A 151 -1.31 -1.48 20.52
N ARG A 152 -0.45 -0.53 20.15
CA ARG A 152 0.54 0.13 21.02
C ARG A 152 1.67 -0.77 21.53
N ALA A 153 1.84 -1.96 20.99
CA ALA A 153 2.97 -2.83 21.37
C ALA A 153 4.26 -2.37 20.70
N ASP A 154 4.25 -2.23 19.39
CA ASP A 154 5.45 -1.93 18.59
C ASP A 154 5.16 -0.90 17.49
N PHE A 155 6.23 -0.30 16.99
CA PHE A 155 6.19 0.51 15.78
C PHE A 155 5.91 -0.36 14.55
N GLN A 156 4.79 -0.09 13.86
CA GLN A 156 4.39 -0.77 12.63
C GLN A 156 4.05 0.27 11.54
N TYR A 157 5.04 0.57 10.68
CA TYR A 157 4.84 1.58 9.64
C TYR A 157 3.72 1.19 8.68
N ASN A 158 2.63 1.96 8.66
CA ASN A 158 1.43 1.64 7.89
C ASN A 158 0.89 2.86 7.15
N ASN A 159 0.76 2.77 5.81
CA ASN A 159 0.25 3.85 4.97
C ASN A 159 -1.29 3.93 5.01
N LEU A 160 -1.98 2.79 5.22
CA LEU A 160 -3.44 2.76 5.34
C LEU A 160 -3.94 3.56 6.55
N GLY A 161 -3.15 3.63 7.65
CA GLY A 161 -3.45 4.48 8.79
C GLY A 161 -3.56 5.96 8.40
N TYR A 162 -2.71 6.44 7.50
CA TYR A 162 -2.78 7.81 6.97
C TYR A 162 -3.94 8.01 5.98
N ASN A 163 -4.36 6.95 5.27
CA ASN A 163 -5.61 7.00 4.52
C ASN A 163 -6.81 7.23 5.46
N VAL A 164 -6.87 6.54 6.60
CA VAL A 164 -7.91 6.77 7.62
C VAL A 164 -7.79 8.19 8.20
N ALA A 165 -6.57 8.66 8.49
CA ALA A 165 -6.32 10.02 8.98
C ALA A 165 -6.84 11.09 8.00
N SER A 166 -6.75 10.87 6.68
CA SER A 166 -7.37 11.77 5.69
C SER A 166 -8.89 11.78 5.78
N ILE A 167 -9.52 10.64 5.99
CA ILE A 167 -10.99 10.57 6.16
C ILE A 167 -11.40 11.29 7.45
N VAL A 168 -10.63 11.15 8.54
CA VAL A 168 -10.85 11.92 9.78
C VAL A 168 -10.75 13.42 9.49
N ALA A 169 -9.73 13.88 8.75
CA ALA A 169 -9.58 15.28 8.35
C ALA A 169 -10.78 15.77 7.53
N GLU A 170 -11.24 14.97 6.57
CA GLU A 170 -12.43 15.27 5.74
C GLU A 170 -13.70 15.42 6.60
N ARG A 171 -13.95 14.49 7.51
CA ARG A 171 -15.13 14.53 8.42
C ARG A 171 -15.06 15.71 9.38
N ALA A 172 -13.89 16.00 9.93
CA ALA A 172 -13.70 17.09 10.86
C ALA A 172 -13.67 18.47 10.18
N SER A 173 -13.15 18.61 8.97
CA SER A 173 -13.06 19.89 8.26
C SER A 173 -14.26 20.20 7.36
N GLY A 174 -14.94 19.19 6.83
CA GLY A 174 -15.94 19.33 5.77
C GLY A 174 -15.33 19.51 4.38
N LEU A 175 -13.98 19.42 4.23
CA LEU A 175 -13.25 19.56 2.97
C LEU A 175 -12.53 18.25 2.65
N GLY A 176 -12.41 17.91 1.37
CA GLY A 176 -11.50 16.84 0.95
C GLY A 176 -10.08 17.11 1.43
N TRP A 177 -9.31 16.03 1.72
CA TRP A 177 -7.95 16.17 2.28
C TRP A 177 -7.02 17.03 1.40
N GLU A 178 -7.12 16.91 0.08
CA GLU A 178 -6.32 17.69 -0.88
C GLU A 178 -6.67 19.18 -0.80
N ASP A 179 -7.95 19.52 -0.81
CA ASP A 179 -8.41 20.91 -0.73
C ASP A 179 -8.13 21.51 0.64
N PHE A 180 -8.33 20.72 1.70
CA PHE A 180 -7.95 21.15 3.05
C PHE A 180 -6.45 21.44 3.15
N THR A 181 -5.59 20.54 2.65
CA THR A 181 -4.14 20.72 2.65
C THR A 181 -3.74 21.93 1.81
N ARG A 182 -4.35 22.08 0.62
CA ARG A 182 -4.07 23.23 -0.26
C ARG A 182 -4.43 24.54 0.40
N THR A 183 -5.68 24.70 0.81
CA THR A 183 -6.21 26.00 1.27
C THR A 183 -5.72 26.40 2.66
N ARG A 184 -5.51 25.40 3.56
CA ARG A 184 -5.19 25.68 4.95
C ARG A 184 -3.67 25.66 5.24
N LEU A 185 -2.87 24.97 4.43
CA LEU A 185 -1.43 24.85 4.64
C LEU A 185 -0.63 25.42 3.48
N THR A 186 -0.79 24.89 2.26
CA THR A 186 0.19 25.16 1.22
C THR A 186 0.03 26.53 0.55
N GLU A 187 -1.18 27.01 0.35
CA GLU A 187 -1.41 28.37 -0.15
C GLU A 187 -0.93 29.46 0.83
N PRO A 188 -1.27 29.41 2.15
CA PRO A 188 -0.73 30.37 3.11
C PRO A 188 0.81 30.37 3.19
N LEU A 189 1.43 29.21 2.94
CA LEU A 189 2.89 29.07 2.91
C LEU A 189 3.50 29.35 1.53
N GLN A 190 2.71 29.84 0.58
CA GLN A 190 3.14 30.15 -0.78
C GLN A 190 3.83 28.96 -1.48
N MET A 191 3.29 27.77 -1.27
CA MET A 191 3.80 26.54 -1.85
C MET A 191 2.97 26.10 -3.06
N SER A 192 3.63 25.84 -4.17
CA SER A 192 2.99 25.14 -5.31
C SER A 192 3.04 23.64 -5.07
N VAL A 193 1.86 23.01 -4.99
CA VAL A 193 1.72 21.56 -4.79
C VAL A 193 0.67 20.98 -5.71
N THR A 194 0.86 19.70 -6.08
CA THR A 194 -0.15 18.85 -6.73
C THR A 194 -0.23 17.51 -6.00
N PHE A 195 -1.28 16.72 -6.27
CA PHE A 195 -1.55 15.50 -5.50
C PHE A 195 -1.72 14.26 -6.37
N THR A 196 -1.68 14.40 -7.69
CA THR A 196 -1.88 13.27 -8.61
C THR A 196 -0.66 13.07 -9.51
N ALA A 197 -0.54 11.89 -10.07
CA ALA A 197 0.48 11.59 -11.08
C ALA A 197 0.18 12.33 -12.39
N GLU A 198 -1.10 12.50 -12.69
CA GLU A 198 -1.61 13.21 -13.85
C GLU A 198 -1.24 14.70 -13.80
N ASP A 199 -1.44 15.35 -12.64
CA ASP A 199 -1.04 16.75 -12.43
C ASP A 199 0.49 16.92 -12.53
N LEU A 200 1.26 15.98 -11.97
CA LEU A 200 2.71 15.99 -12.09
C LEU A 200 3.15 15.84 -13.55
N ALA A 201 2.52 14.94 -14.30
CA ALA A 201 2.81 14.74 -15.71
C ALA A 201 2.46 15.98 -16.56
N ALA A 202 1.42 16.73 -16.17
CA ALA A 202 1.00 17.96 -16.83
C ALA A 202 1.86 19.18 -16.45
N ALA A 203 2.64 19.10 -15.38
CA ALA A 203 3.50 20.19 -14.94
C ALA A 203 4.67 20.37 -15.93
N GLY A 204 4.86 21.58 -16.43
CA GLY A 204 5.91 21.88 -17.41
C GLY A 204 7.35 21.71 -16.88
N ASP A 205 7.53 21.73 -15.54
CA ASP A 205 8.82 21.52 -14.87
C ASP A 205 8.67 20.40 -13.83
N ALA A 206 8.53 19.16 -14.28
CA ALA A 206 8.47 17.96 -13.45
C ALA A 206 9.65 17.03 -13.75
N ALA A 207 10.14 16.36 -12.70
CA ALA A 207 11.18 15.35 -12.85
C ALA A 207 10.57 14.02 -13.31
N ALA A 208 11.23 13.33 -14.23
CA ALA A 208 10.89 11.96 -14.61
C ALA A 208 11.44 10.99 -13.55
N PRO A 209 10.70 9.91 -13.21
CA PRO A 209 11.15 8.91 -12.24
C PRO A 209 12.13 7.92 -12.86
N TYR A 210 13.19 7.56 -12.11
CA TYR A 210 14.18 6.55 -12.52
C TYR A 210 14.43 5.54 -11.39
N TRP A 211 14.83 4.34 -11.79
CA TRP A 211 15.22 3.28 -10.86
C TRP A 211 16.40 2.47 -11.37
N MET A 212 17.02 1.71 -10.49
CA MET A 212 18.14 0.85 -10.84
C MET A 212 17.69 -0.60 -11.01
N HIS A 213 17.97 -1.19 -12.16
CA HIS A 213 17.82 -2.61 -12.40
C HIS A 213 19.15 -3.20 -12.88
N ARG A 214 19.70 -4.18 -12.16
CA ARG A 214 20.97 -4.85 -12.49
C ARG A 214 22.06 -3.85 -12.92
N ASP A 215 22.28 -2.85 -12.09
CA ASP A 215 23.25 -1.77 -12.31
C ASP A 215 23.00 -0.91 -13.58
N GLN A 216 21.81 -0.98 -14.16
CA GLN A 216 21.36 -0.12 -15.24
C GLN A 216 20.22 0.79 -14.79
N ARG A 217 20.38 2.10 -15.04
CA ARG A 217 19.31 3.06 -14.82
C ARG A 217 18.22 2.86 -15.87
N GLN A 218 16.97 2.79 -15.43
CA GLN A 218 15.80 2.69 -16.27
C GLN A 218 14.79 3.78 -15.89
N ARG A 219 14.06 4.30 -16.88
CA ARG A 219 12.91 5.18 -16.63
C ARG A 219 11.77 4.34 -16.05
N ALA A 220 11.21 4.78 -14.93
CA ALA A 220 10.03 4.17 -14.34
C ALA A 220 8.75 4.72 -14.97
N LYS A 221 7.68 3.93 -14.92
CA LYS A 221 6.34 4.45 -15.17
C LYS A 221 5.92 5.34 -14.00
N LEU A 222 5.21 6.42 -14.31
CA LEU A 222 4.62 7.27 -13.26
C LEU A 222 3.37 6.58 -12.69
N TRP A 223 3.50 6.03 -11.49
CA TRP A 223 2.42 5.34 -10.79
C TRP A 223 1.69 6.28 -9.84
N PRO A 224 0.35 6.26 -9.80
CA PRO A 224 -0.42 7.04 -8.83
C PRO A 224 -0.25 6.50 -7.41
N ILE A 225 -0.19 7.41 -6.43
CA ILE A 225 -0.22 7.06 -5.00
C ILE A 225 -1.65 7.25 -4.50
N ARG A 226 -2.40 6.16 -4.33
CA ARG A 226 -3.81 6.23 -3.91
C ARG A 226 -4.00 6.47 -2.41
N ALA A 227 -3.05 6.07 -1.58
CA ALA A 227 -2.97 6.50 -0.17
C ALA A 227 -2.43 7.94 -0.10
N THR A 228 -3.18 8.91 -0.64
CA THR A 228 -2.72 10.26 -0.97
C THR A 228 -2.14 10.99 0.23
N ALA A 229 -2.79 10.96 1.38
CA ALA A 229 -2.33 11.59 2.62
C ALA A 229 -1.05 10.95 3.21
N ALA A 230 -0.65 9.78 2.70
CA ALA A 230 0.59 9.13 3.11
C ALA A 230 1.79 9.50 2.24
N GLY A 231 1.58 9.96 0.97
CA GLY A 231 2.72 10.08 0.08
C GLY A 231 2.54 10.86 -1.22
N ALA A 232 1.37 11.43 -1.53
CA ALA A 232 1.06 11.90 -2.88
C ALA A 232 1.41 13.36 -3.19
N ILE A 233 1.94 14.14 -2.26
CA ILE A 233 2.33 15.52 -2.55
C ILE A 233 3.48 15.53 -3.56
N ASN A 234 3.28 16.30 -4.63
CA ASN A 234 4.31 16.69 -5.57
C ASN A 234 4.64 18.16 -5.35
N THR A 235 5.92 18.49 -5.22
CA THR A 235 6.37 19.86 -4.99
C THR A 235 7.86 20.03 -5.31
N SER A 236 8.35 21.27 -5.23
CA SER A 236 9.74 21.62 -5.50
C SER A 236 10.53 21.88 -4.21
N ILE A 237 11.89 21.94 -4.34
CA ILE A 237 12.73 22.33 -3.19
C ILE A 237 12.54 23.80 -2.81
N THR A 238 12.14 24.67 -3.74
CA THR A 238 11.78 26.06 -3.41
C THR A 238 10.56 26.11 -2.51
N ALA A 239 9.54 25.30 -2.79
CA ALA A 239 8.34 25.26 -1.96
C ALA A 239 8.59 24.57 -0.61
N ILE A 240 9.35 23.46 -0.57
CA ILE A 240 9.65 22.76 0.69
C ILE A 240 10.52 23.62 1.64
N ALA A 241 11.30 24.58 1.11
CA ALA A 241 12.00 25.55 1.93
C ALA A 241 11.03 26.39 2.78
N ASN A 242 9.88 26.79 2.23
CA ASN A 242 8.84 27.49 2.99
C ASN A 242 8.22 26.61 4.08
N TRP A 243 8.01 25.31 3.79
CA TRP A 243 7.58 24.34 4.79
C TRP A 243 8.57 24.22 5.95
N MET A 244 9.88 24.15 5.65
CA MET A 244 10.92 24.13 6.68
C MET A 244 10.97 25.44 7.48
N LYS A 245 10.81 26.61 6.83
CA LYS A 245 10.74 27.91 7.52
C LYS A 245 9.57 27.94 8.50
N PHE A 246 8.38 27.50 8.09
CA PHE A 246 7.21 27.40 8.94
C PHE A 246 7.43 26.50 10.16
N LEU A 247 8.02 25.32 9.97
CA LEU A 247 8.29 24.37 11.07
C LEU A 247 9.38 24.88 12.02
N LEU A 248 10.48 25.45 11.49
CA LEU A 248 11.56 26.06 12.27
C LEU A 248 11.14 27.38 12.96
N GLY A 249 10.16 28.08 12.39
CA GLY A 249 9.48 29.22 12.98
C GLY A 249 8.41 28.84 14.00
N GLU A 250 8.38 27.57 14.44
CA GLU A 250 7.42 27.05 15.41
C GLU A 250 5.96 27.39 15.05
N GLY A 251 5.58 27.19 13.77
CA GLY A 251 4.22 27.39 13.29
C GLY A 251 3.92 28.80 12.78
N GLU A 252 4.95 29.63 12.59
CA GLU A 252 4.86 30.95 12.01
C GLU A 252 5.62 31.05 10.68
N PHE A 253 5.04 31.71 9.70
CA PHE A 253 5.63 31.98 8.41
C PHE A 253 5.33 33.41 7.95
N ASN A 254 6.36 34.21 7.69
CA ASN A 254 6.24 35.60 7.25
C ASN A 254 5.32 36.47 8.15
N GLY A 255 5.41 36.29 9.48
CA GLY A 255 4.59 37.02 10.46
C GLY A 255 3.17 36.45 10.66
N MET A 256 2.78 35.44 9.89
CA MET A 256 1.48 34.74 10.02
C MET A 256 1.63 33.46 10.82
N ARG A 257 0.93 33.36 11.94
CA ARG A 257 0.89 32.15 12.76
C ARG A 257 -0.25 31.22 12.35
N LEU A 258 0.10 30.07 11.80
CA LEU A 258 -0.87 29.04 11.41
C LEU A 258 -1.05 27.98 12.49
N LEU A 259 -0.05 27.74 13.33
CA LEU A 259 -0.08 26.75 14.39
C LEU A 259 0.67 27.27 15.64
N SER A 260 0.24 26.84 16.81
CA SER A 260 0.94 27.24 18.05
C SER A 260 2.28 26.49 18.18
N PRO A 261 3.30 27.11 18.83
CA PRO A 261 4.57 26.44 19.11
C PRO A 261 4.40 25.13 19.89
N ALA A 262 3.43 25.07 20.79
CA ALA A 262 3.14 23.86 21.57
C ALA A 262 2.73 22.68 20.67
N LEU A 263 1.87 22.91 19.68
CA LEU A 263 1.42 21.89 18.74
C LEU A 263 2.52 21.46 17.76
N VAL A 264 3.39 22.40 17.32
CA VAL A 264 4.56 22.02 16.50
C VAL A 264 5.48 21.09 17.29
N ARG A 265 5.78 21.43 18.54
CA ARG A 265 6.59 20.56 19.42
C ARG A 265 5.90 19.22 19.69
N GLU A 266 4.57 19.21 19.85
CA GLU A 266 3.80 17.97 20.05
C GLU A 266 3.87 17.03 18.84
N LEU A 267 3.79 17.57 17.61
CA LEU A 267 3.98 16.78 16.37
C LEU A 267 5.34 16.09 16.32
N GLN A 268 6.39 16.80 16.74
CA GLN A 268 7.79 16.36 16.65
C GLN A 268 8.27 15.55 17.87
N ALA A 269 7.49 15.52 18.95
CA ALA A 269 7.85 14.82 20.17
C ALA A 269 8.03 13.31 19.94
N PRO A 270 9.08 12.68 20.50
CA PRO A 270 9.29 11.23 20.41
C PRO A 270 8.16 10.48 21.14
N ARG A 271 7.51 9.56 20.45
CA ARG A 271 6.40 8.75 21.01
C ARG A 271 6.65 7.26 20.95
N VAL A 272 7.09 6.78 19.81
CA VAL A 272 7.29 5.35 19.57
C VAL A 272 8.73 5.12 19.14
N HIS A 273 9.41 4.18 19.78
CA HIS A 273 10.75 3.77 19.39
C HIS A 273 10.67 3.03 18.03
N VAL A 274 11.53 3.40 17.08
CA VAL A 274 11.56 2.82 15.74
C VAL A 274 12.69 1.80 15.60
N ALA A 275 13.93 2.24 15.88
CA ALA A 275 15.12 1.42 15.72
C ALA A 275 16.29 1.98 16.53
N ALA A 276 17.22 1.09 16.89
CA ALA A 276 18.56 1.45 17.33
C ALA A 276 19.38 2.00 16.14
N PRO A 277 20.38 2.85 16.40
CA PRO A 277 21.20 3.42 15.34
C PRO A 277 22.14 2.36 14.72
N GLU A 278 22.29 2.44 13.39
CA GLU A 278 23.26 1.63 12.65
C GLU A 278 24.69 2.19 12.76
N PHE A 279 24.80 3.51 12.93
CA PHE A 279 26.08 4.22 13.04
C PHE A 279 26.15 4.99 14.36
N VAL A 280 27.34 5.11 14.93
CA VAL A 280 27.56 5.77 16.24
C VAL A 280 27.25 7.26 16.25
N GLU A 281 27.20 7.88 15.08
CA GLU A 281 26.83 9.30 14.94
C GLU A 281 25.34 9.55 15.17
N PHE A 282 24.52 8.52 15.07
CA PHE A 282 23.07 8.64 15.28
C PHE A 282 22.69 8.11 16.67
N GLY A 283 21.71 8.73 17.29
CA GLY A 283 20.99 8.15 18.43
C GLY A 283 19.79 7.33 18.00
N HIS A 284 19.05 6.82 18.98
CA HIS A 284 17.82 6.07 18.74
C HIS A 284 16.80 6.90 17.95
N THR A 285 16.18 6.25 16.98
CA THR A 285 15.12 6.86 16.18
C THR A 285 13.77 6.62 16.83
N HIS A 286 12.97 7.69 16.93
CA HIS A 286 11.60 7.66 17.39
C HIS A 286 10.66 8.21 16.31
N TYR A 287 9.40 7.92 16.43
CA TYR A 287 8.35 8.48 15.59
C TYR A 287 7.37 9.27 16.46
N GLY A 288 7.07 10.50 16.04
CA GLY A 288 6.07 11.38 16.61
C GLY A 288 4.75 11.32 15.83
N LEU A 289 4.09 12.45 15.63
CA LEU A 289 2.89 12.55 14.80
C LEU A 289 3.29 13.02 13.40
N GLY A 290 3.59 12.06 12.52
CA GLY A 290 4.03 12.33 11.15
C GLY A 290 5.49 12.74 10.99
N PHE A 291 6.26 12.78 12.07
CA PHE A 291 7.68 13.14 12.07
C PHE A 291 8.51 12.02 12.68
N ARG A 292 9.70 11.80 12.14
CA ARG A 292 10.77 11.05 12.81
C ARG A 292 11.63 12.01 13.61
N SER A 293 12.21 11.53 14.71
CA SER A 293 13.14 12.28 15.53
C SER A 293 14.27 11.38 16.03
N TRP A 294 15.47 11.94 16.08
CA TRP A 294 16.69 11.26 16.54
C TRP A 294 17.75 12.29 16.95
N THR A 295 18.89 11.84 17.42
CA THR A 295 20.06 12.71 17.55
C THR A 295 21.09 12.39 16.49
N TYR A 296 21.74 13.41 15.96
CA TYR A 296 22.91 13.29 15.10
C TYR A 296 24.09 14.01 15.75
N ARG A 297 25.10 13.26 16.17
CA ARG A 297 26.29 13.76 16.89
C ARG A 297 25.92 14.67 18.07
N GLY A 298 24.87 14.29 18.81
CA GLY A 298 24.38 15.03 19.99
C GLY A 298 23.32 16.10 19.70
N GLU A 299 23.17 16.54 18.46
CA GLU A 299 22.15 17.52 18.08
C GLU A 299 20.81 16.83 17.79
N TRP A 300 19.71 17.44 18.26
CA TRP A 300 18.35 16.95 18.00
C TRP A 300 17.94 17.20 16.57
N VAL A 301 17.50 16.15 15.88
CA VAL A 301 17.04 16.18 14.50
C VAL A 301 15.60 15.71 14.42
N VAL A 302 14.80 16.43 13.64
CA VAL A 302 13.44 16.04 13.28
C VAL A 302 13.26 16.13 11.78
N GLY A 303 12.43 15.27 11.20
CA GLY A 303 12.18 15.30 9.76
C GLY A 303 11.43 14.08 9.27
N HIS A 304 11.44 13.87 7.97
CA HIS A 304 10.92 12.68 7.33
C HIS A 304 11.64 12.40 6.02
N THR A 305 11.78 11.13 5.69
CA THR A 305 12.22 10.69 4.35
C THR A 305 11.01 10.38 3.49
N GLY A 306 11.17 10.47 2.19
CA GLY A 306 10.16 10.06 1.24
C GLY A 306 10.72 9.08 0.21
N GLY A 307 9.95 8.07 -0.12
CA GLY A 307 10.27 7.11 -1.16
C GLY A 307 9.03 6.77 -1.97
N TRP A 308 9.21 6.69 -3.26
CA TRP A 308 8.26 6.13 -4.20
C TRP A 308 9.03 5.56 -5.40
N ILE A 309 8.36 4.86 -6.29
CA ILE A 309 9.00 4.32 -7.49
C ILE A 309 9.62 5.47 -8.30
N GLY A 310 10.95 5.49 -8.38
CA GLY A 310 11.71 6.53 -9.06
C GLY A 310 12.05 7.77 -8.24
N TRP A 311 11.71 7.83 -6.94
CA TRP A 311 11.95 9.00 -6.10
C TRP A 311 12.58 8.63 -4.76
N THR A 312 13.61 9.38 -4.37
CA THR A 312 14.18 9.35 -3.01
C THR A 312 14.29 10.79 -2.52
N THR A 313 13.59 11.11 -1.44
CA THR A 313 13.56 12.46 -0.87
C THR A 313 13.83 12.44 0.62
N SER A 314 14.38 13.51 1.14
CA SER A 314 14.60 13.68 2.58
C SER A 314 14.48 15.14 2.96
N MET A 315 13.83 15.40 4.08
CA MET A 315 13.74 16.72 4.74
C MET A 315 14.07 16.52 6.21
N GLN A 316 15.12 17.16 6.66
CA GLN A 316 15.63 17.05 8.03
C GLN A 316 15.94 18.44 8.60
N MET A 317 15.66 18.63 9.87
CA MET A 317 15.85 19.90 10.55
C MET A 317 16.54 19.68 11.89
N MET A 318 17.43 20.61 12.27
CA MET A 318 17.98 20.82 13.61
C MET A 318 17.34 22.07 14.22
N PRO A 319 16.21 21.95 14.94
CA PRO A 319 15.52 23.13 15.48
C PRO A 319 16.41 24.00 16.38
N GLY A 320 17.27 23.39 17.21
CA GLY A 320 18.22 24.07 18.06
C GLY A 320 19.26 24.91 17.31
N LYS A 321 19.52 24.57 16.03
CA LYS A 321 20.43 25.34 15.14
C LYS A 321 19.65 26.20 14.15
N LYS A 322 18.31 26.23 14.21
CA LYS A 322 17.46 26.85 13.20
C LYS A 322 17.84 26.47 11.76
N LEU A 323 18.26 25.23 11.57
CA LEU A 323 18.76 24.68 10.32
C LEU A 323 17.80 23.63 9.77
N GLY A 324 17.44 23.76 8.49
CA GLY A 324 16.67 22.76 7.75
C GLY A 324 17.34 22.46 6.41
N VAL A 325 17.38 21.21 6.05
CA VAL A 325 17.93 20.73 4.77
C VAL A 325 16.96 19.76 4.12
N ALA A 326 16.64 20.00 2.85
CA ALA A 326 15.90 19.07 2.03
C ALA A 326 16.71 18.69 0.78
N VAL A 327 16.70 17.41 0.44
CA VAL A 327 17.35 16.86 -0.77
C VAL A 327 16.39 15.94 -1.48
N PHE A 328 16.13 16.21 -2.75
CA PHE A 328 15.24 15.43 -3.61
C PHE A 328 16.02 14.83 -4.78
N CYS A 329 15.78 13.55 -5.05
CA CYS A 329 16.35 12.81 -6.16
C CYS A 329 15.23 12.16 -6.99
N ASN A 330 15.37 12.17 -8.30
CA ASN A 330 14.49 11.45 -9.20
C ASN A 330 14.99 10.02 -9.51
N HIS A 331 15.45 9.34 -8.49
CA HIS A 331 16.01 8.00 -8.59
C HIS A 331 15.82 7.20 -7.29
N VAL A 332 15.68 5.88 -7.42
CA VAL A 332 15.66 4.93 -6.31
C VAL A 332 16.48 3.68 -6.66
N PRO A 333 17.35 3.17 -5.76
CA PRO A 333 17.74 3.80 -4.50
C PRO A 333 18.72 4.97 -4.71
N ALA A 334 18.71 5.95 -3.82
CA ALA A 334 19.68 7.03 -3.83
C ALA A 334 20.19 7.36 -2.42
N ALA A 335 21.52 7.38 -2.21
CA ALA A 335 22.11 7.75 -0.94
C ALA A 335 22.49 9.24 -0.86
N ALA A 336 22.38 9.97 -1.97
CA ALA A 336 22.71 11.38 -2.04
C ALA A 336 22.01 12.22 -0.93
N PRO A 337 20.73 12.01 -0.57
CA PRO A 337 20.11 12.73 0.53
C PRO A 337 20.85 12.57 1.87
N THR A 338 21.20 11.35 2.25
CA THR A 338 21.93 11.08 3.50
C THR A 338 23.33 11.70 3.49
N ILE A 339 24.05 11.56 2.38
CA ILE A 339 25.40 12.08 2.22
C ILE A 339 25.41 13.61 2.37
N LEU A 340 24.56 14.28 1.60
CA LEU A 340 24.56 15.75 1.51
C LEU A 340 23.99 16.43 2.76
N ILE A 341 22.92 15.89 3.34
CA ILE A 341 22.32 16.45 4.57
C ILE A 341 23.30 16.33 5.74
N ASN A 342 23.88 15.17 5.97
CA ASN A 342 24.79 14.97 7.08
C ASN A 342 26.09 15.78 6.92
N HIS A 343 26.58 15.93 5.67
CA HIS A 343 27.73 16.80 5.39
C HIS A 343 27.43 18.27 5.78
N ILE A 344 26.26 18.80 5.38
CA ILE A 344 25.81 20.14 5.73
C ILE A 344 25.68 20.28 7.26
N PHE A 345 25.11 19.29 7.92
CA PHE A 345 24.97 19.27 9.38
C PHE A 345 26.33 19.31 10.08
N ASP A 346 27.29 18.50 9.64
CA ASP A 346 28.64 18.49 10.20
C ASP A 346 29.30 19.86 10.06
N ARG A 347 29.25 20.46 8.86
CA ARG A 347 29.90 21.76 8.58
C ARG A 347 29.29 22.90 9.40
N ILE A 348 27.95 22.96 9.51
CA ILE A 348 27.27 24.01 10.29
C ILE A 348 27.51 23.82 11.80
N CYS A 349 27.55 22.58 12.28
CA CYS A 349 27.90 22.30 13.69
C CYS A 349 29.38 22.43 13.99
N GLY A 350 30.23 22.79 13.01
CA GLY A 350 31.68 22.92 13.20
C GLY A 350 32.39 21.59 13.41
N ASN A 351 31.79 20.50 13.00
CA ASN A 351 32.36 19.17 13.06
C ASN A 351 33.18 18.85 11.80
N GLU A 352 34.17 17.98 11.95
CA GLU A 352 34.81 17.35 10.78
C GLU A 352 33.80 16.43 10.08
N PRO A 353 33.59 16.57 8.76
CA PRO A 353 32.61 15.77 8.03
C PRO A 353 32.91 14.27 8.09
N VAL A 354 31.87 13.48 8.38
CA VAL A 354 31.95 12.02 8.29
C VAL A 354 31.99 11.61 6.81
N PRO A 355 32.87 10.68 6.39
CA PRO A 355 32.97 10.26 4.99
C PRO A 355 31.80 9.35 4.57
N TRP A 356 30.58 9.90 4.58
CA TRP A 356 29.34 9.16 4.32
C TRP A 356 29.30 8.49 2.96
N LEU A 357 29.86 9.11 1.93
CA LEU A 357 29.92 8.53 0.58
C LEU A 357 30.64 7.18 0.58
N GLY A 358 31.83 7.11 1.20
CA GLY A 358 32.60 5.87 1.31
C GLY A 358 31.86 4.79 2.12
N ARG A 359 31.30 5.17 3.30
CA ARG A 359 30.57 4.24 4.18
C ARG A 359 29.34 3.64 3.49
N LEU A 360 28.54 4.47 2.83
CA LEU A 360 27.32 4.02 2.16
C LEU A 360 27.61 3.22 0.87
N ARG A 361 28.73 3.52 0.18
CA ARG A 361 29.27 2.69 -0.91
C ARG A 361 29.59 1.27 -0.42
N ASP A 362 30.27 1.17 0.72
CA ASP A 362 30.64 -0.12 1.29
C ASP A 362 29.42 -0.93 1.75
N LEU A 363 28.41 -0.27 2.34
CA LEU A 363 27.13 -0.91 2.66
C LEU A 363 26.41 -1.40 1.41
N ARG A 364 26.31 -0.59 0.36
CA ARG A 364 25.71 -0.99 -0.91
C ARG A 364 26.41 -2.23 -1.49
N ARG A 365 27.75 -2.26 -1.47
CA ARG A 365 28.52 -3.41 -1.96
C ARG A 365 28.20 -4.68 -1.16
N LYS A 366 28.13 -4.58 0.17
CA LYS A 366 27.74 -5.71 1.03
C LYS A 366 26.31 -6.18 0.75
N ALA A 367 25.36 -5.25 0.60
CA ALA A 367 23.98 -5.58 0.29
C ALA A 367 23.82 -6.28 -1.06
N LEU A 368 24.54 -5.82 -2.10
CA LEU A 368 24.54 -6.48 -3.43
C LEU A 368 25.13 -7.89 -3.36
N ALA A 369 26.24 -8.07 -2.65
CA ALA A 369 26.84 -9.39 -2.45
C ALA A 369 25.91 -10.33 -1.68
N GLN A 370 25.22 -9.83 -0.66
CA GLN A 370 24.22 -10.62 0.08
C GLN A 370 23.04 -11.00 -0.80
N GLN A 371 22.54 -10.08 -1.63
CA GLN A 371 21.46 -10.36 -2.59
C GLN A 371 21.84 -11.49 -3.57
N GLU A 372 23.06 -11.50 -4.08
CA GLU A 372 23.55 -12.59 -4.94
C GLU A 372 23.53 -13.95 -4.22
N VAL A 373 23.95 -13.98 -2.94
CA VAL A 373 23.91 -15.19 -2.10
C VAL A 373 22.46 -15.65 -1.86
N ASP A 374 21.56 -14.70 -1.57
CA ASP A 374 20.15 -14.99 -1.33
C ASP A 374 19.48 -15.53 -2.60
N GLU A 375 19.75 -14.93 -3.77
CA GLU A 375 19.25 -15.42 -5.07
C GLU A 375 19.75 -16.85 -5.36
N GLN A 376 21.02 -17.14 -5.10
CA GLN A 376 21.60 -18.48 -5.25
C GLN A 376 20.94 -19.47 -4.27
N THR A 377 20.73 -19.06 -3.02
CA THR A 377 20.06 -19.89 -2.00
C THR A 377 18.63 -20.20 -2.40
N GLN A 378 17.87 -19.22 -2.87
CA GLN A 378 16.51 -19.43 -3.37
C GLN A 378 16.48 -20.37 -4.60
N GLN A 379 17.45 -20.26 -5.48
CA GLN A 379 17.54 -21.14 -6.64
C GLN A 379 17.85 -22.59 -6.25
N THR A 380 18.74 -22.80 -5.28
CA THR A 380 19.06 -24.14 -4.74
C THR A 380 17.94 -24.73 -3.89
N ALA A 381 17.08 -23.91 -3.31
CA ALA A 381 15.90 -24.35 -2.53
C ALA A 381 14.79 -24.97 -3.42
N ARG A 382 14.86 -24.82 -4.74
CA ARG A 382 13.93 -25.49 -5.66
C ARG A 382 14.04 -26.99 -5.56
N LYS A 383 12.90 -27.68 -5.51
CA LYS A 383 12.89 -29.15 -5.54
C LYS A 383 13.02 -29.61 -6.99
N PRO A 384 14.10 -30.35 -7.34
CA PRO A 384 14.31 -30.79 -8.72
C PRO A 384 13.30 -31.88 -9.12
N ASN A 385 13.05 -32.00 -10.42
CA ASN A 385 12.25 -33.08 -11.02
C ASN A 385 10.80 -33.15 -10.51
N THR A 386 10.21 -32.03 -10.14
CA THR A 386 8.79 -31.94 -9.76
C THR A 386 7.94 -31.45 -10.92
N GLN A 387 6.68 -31.86 -10.92
CA GLN A 387 5.66 -31.44 -11.87
C GLN A 387 4.48 -30.85 -11.10
N PRO A 388 3.69 -29.95 -11.69
CA PRO A 388 2.39 -29.57 -11.16
C PRO A 388 1.49 -30.80 -11.02
N SER A 389 0.66 -30.83 -9.97
CA SER A 389 -0.25 -31.95 -9.72
C SER A 389 -1.42 -32.04 -10.70
N HIS A 390 -1.70 -30.95 -11.43
CA HIS A 390 -2.80 -30.82 -12.39
C HIS A 390 -2.30 -30.31 -13.74
N ASP A 391 -3.12 -30.48 -14.76
CA ASP A 391 -2.95 -29.77 -16.03
C ASP A 391 -3.00 -28.27 -15.81
N LEU A 392 -2.20 -27.49 -16.54
CA LEU A 392 -2.11 -26.05 -16.38
C LEU A 392 -3.45 -25.32 -16.50
N ALA A 393 -4.39 -25.88 -17.27
CA ALA A 393 -5.75 -25.33 -17.39
C ALA A 393 -6.50 -25.30 -16.04
N ALA A 394 -6.21 -26.22 -15.13
CA ALA A 394 -6.86 -26.30 -13.83
C ALA A 394 -6.50 -25.12 -12.90
N TYR A 395 -5.32 -24.53 -13.08
CA TYR A 395 -4.88 -23.38 -12.30
C TYR A 395 -5.47 -22.05 -12.79
N ALA A 396 -5.92 -22.00 -14.04
CA ALA A 396 -6.51 -20.79 -14.61
C ALA A 396 -7.85 -20.46 -13.92
N GLY A 397 -8.04 -19.18 -13.63
CA GLY A 397 -9.24 -18.66 -12.96
C GLY A 397 -8.99 -17.36 -12.23
N ALA A 398 -10.03 -16.81 -11.64
CA ALA A 398 -9.96 -15.69 -10.73
C ALA A 398 -9.88 -16.18 -9.28
N TYR A 399 -9.08 -15.51 -8.46
CA TYR A 399 -8.89 -15.82 -7.05
C TYR A 399 -9.05 -14.53 -6.25
N GLU A 400 -9.82 -14.56 -5.16
CA GLU A 400 -10.28 -13.35 -4.46
C GLU A 400 -9.92 -13.38 -2.97
N HIS A 401 -9.51 -12.21 -2.49
CA HIS A 401 -9.36 -11.91 -1.07
C HIS A 401 -10.09 -10.62 -0.74
N PRO A 402 -10.88 -10.54 0.35
CA PRO A 402 -11.74 -9.39 0.64
C PRO A 402 -11.00 -8.06 0.85
N ALA A 403 -9.72 -8.08 1.26
CA ALA A 403 -8.90 -6.88 1.38
C ALA A 403 -8.03 -6.62 0.14
N TYR A 404 -7.44 -7.67 -0.42
CA TYR A 404 -6.47 -7.54 -1.51
C TYR A 404 -7.14 -7.53 -2.91
N GLY A 405 -8.43 -7.87 -2.99
CA GLY A 405 -9.15 -7.93 -4.26
C GLY A 405 -8.84 -9.22 -5.03
N GLN A 406 -8.70 -9.12 -6.35
CA GLN A 406 -8.66 -10.29 -7.24
C GLN A 406 -7.27 -10.46 -7.88
N MET A 407 -6.77 -11.68 -7.87
CA MET A 407 -5.69 -12.19 -8.73
C MET A 407 -6.28 -13.02 -9.85
N ILE A 408 -5.80 -12.81 -11.07
CA ILE A 408 -6.27 -13.55 -12.25
C ILE A 408 -5.11 -14.38 -12.78
N ILE A 409 -5.35 -15.67 -12.93
CA ILE A 409 -4.44 -16.61 -13.58
C ILE A 409 -5.05 -17.01 -14.93
N THR A 410 -4.33 -16.75 -16.00
CA THR A 410 -4.73 -17.17 -17.35
C THR A 410 -3.72 -18.13 -17.92
N ARG A 411 -4.13 -18.95 -18.91
CA ARG A 411 -3.26 -19.84 -19.65
C ARG A 411 -3.15 -19.39 -21.10
N THR A 412 -1.94 -19.33 -21.62
CA THR A 412 -1.67 -19.13 -23.05
C THR A 412 -0.67 -20.19 -23.50
N GLY A 413 -1.12 -21.14 -24.32
CA GLY A 413 -0.31 -22.33 -24.67
C GLY A 413 0.09 -23.11 -23.42
N ASP A 414 1.39 -23.30 -23.21
CA ASP A 414 1.96 -24.02 -22.06
C ASP A 414 2.47 -23.10 -20.96
N THR A 415 1.99 -21.85 -20.90
CA THR A 415 2.42 -20.86 -19.91
C THR A 415 1.21 -20.33 -19.16
N LEU A 416 1.33 -20.28 -17.82
CA LEU A 416 0.42 -19.53 -16.97
C LEU A 416 0.88 -18.07 -16.89
N HIS A 417 -0.09 -17.17 -16.85
CA HIS A 417 0.13 -15.73 -16.67
C HIS A 417 -0.62 -15.26 -15.43
N TRP A 418 0.06 -14.48 -14.62
CA TRP A 418 -0.49 -13.82 -13.45
C TRP A 418 -0.83 -12.38 -13.77
N ALA A 419 -1.97 -11.90 -13.28
CA ALA A 419 -2.35 -10.50 -13.33
C ALA A 419 -2.94 -10.04 -11.99
N TYR A 420 -2.55 -8.85 -11.55
CA TYR A 420 -3.01 -8.25 -10.31
C TYR A 420 -2.98 -6.71 -10.44
N ARG A 421 -4.14 -6.07 -10.39
CA ARG A 421 -4.27 -4.59 -10.35
C ARG A 421 -3.39 -3.85 -11.37
N GLY A 422 -3.43 -4.27 -12.63
CA GLY A 422 -2.65 -3.64 -13.71
C GLY A 422 -1.19 -4.08 -13.82
N LEU A 423 -0.74 -4.97 -12.93
CA LEU A 423 0.50 -5.72 -13.08
C LEU A 423 0.20 -7.04 -13.78
N ALA A 424 1.10 -7.48 -14.64
CA ALA A 424 0.99 -8.79 -15.30
C ALA A 424 2.38 -9.35 -15.61
N ALA A 425 2.51 -10.66 -15.48
CA ALA A 425 3.75 -11.37 -15.79
C ALA A 425 3.47 -12.83 -16.12
N PRO A 426 4.32 -13.50 -16.94
CA PRO A 426 4.29 -14.95 -17.07
C PRO A 426 4.73 -15.58 -15.75
N LEU A 427 4.15 -16.77 -15.43
CA LEU A 427 4.56 -17.57 -14.29
C LEU A 427 5.57 -18.63 -14.73
N SER A 428 6.64 -18.81 -13.95
CA SER A 428 7.56 -19.94 -14.11
C SER A 428 7.29 -20.99 -13.04
N HIS A 429 7.29 -22.27 -13.44
CA HIS A 429 7.14 -23.37 -12.48
C HIS A 429 8.33 -23.42 -11.52
N ARG A 430 8.07 -23.47 -10.22
CA ARG A 430 9.09 -23.57 -9.18
C ARG A 430 9.27 -25.01 -8.71
N HIS A 431 8.26 -25.59 -8.13
CA HIS A 431 8.17 -26.99 -7.71
C HIS A 431 6.73 -27.33 -7.31
N TYR A 432 6.26 -28.56 -7.53
CA TYR A 432 4.90 -29.00 -7.24
C TYR A 432 3.87 -27.97 -7.75
N ASP A 433 2.94 -27.54 -6.92
CA ASP A 433 1.92 -26.56 -7.26
C ASP A 433 2.34 -25.10 -6.93
N THR A 434 3.63 -24.85 -6.86
CA THR A 434 4.19 -23.49 -6.64
C THR A 434 4.80 -22.95 -7.93
N PHE A 435 4.40 -21.72 -8.27
CA PHE A 435 4.92 -20.96 -9.40
C PHE A 435 5.55 -19.66 -8.91
N GLU A 436 6.39 -19.05 -9.70
CA GLU A 436 7.04 -17.77 -9.41
C GLU A 436 6.63 -16.70 -10.41
N VAL A 437 6.24 -15.54 -9.91
CA VAL A 437 6.22 -14.31 -10.68
C VAL A 437 7.68 -13.86 -10.82
N PRO A 438 8.23 -13.73 -12.04
CA PRO A 438 9.54 -13.14 -12.23
C PRO A 438 9.54 -11.71 -11.69
N GLN A 439 10.73 -11.18 -11.42
CA GLN A 439 10.88 -9.83 -10.89
C GLN A 439 10.00 -8.83 -11.65
N ILE A 440 9.08 -8.22 -10.92
CA ILE A 440 8.20 -7.19 -11.48
C ILE A 440 9.07 -5.95 -11.75
N PRO A 441 9.06 -5.37 -12.97
CA PRO A 441 10.00 -4.34 -13.37
C PRO A 441 9.96 -3.05 -12.54
N TYR A 442 9.12 -2.93 -11.52
CA TYR A 442 8.86 -1.69 -10.81
C TYR A 442 8.89 -1.84 -9.28
N GLU A 443 9.82 -2.61 -8.74
CA GLU A 443 10.21 -2.62 -7.32
C GLU A 443 9.07 -2.62 -6.28
N LEU A 444 7.91 -3.14 -6.64
CA LEU A 444 6.89 -3.40 -5.63
C LEU A 444 7.34 -4.52 -4.68
N ASN A 445 8.17 -5.41 -5.20
CA ASN A 445 8.88 -6.42 -4.42
C ASN A 445 10.18 -6.80 -5.15
N PRO A 446 11.38 -6.57 -4.58
CA PRO A 446 12.65 -7.02 -5.16
C PRO A 446 12.77 -8.54 -5.17
N ASP A 447 12.01 -9.23 -4.30
CA ASP A 447 12.01 -10.68 -4.23
C ASP A 447 11.01 -11.29 -5.22
N ARG A 448 11.35 -12.49 -5.73
CA ARG A 448 10.46 -13.24 -6.59
C ARG A 448 9.21 -13.63 -5.81
N LEU A 449 8.03 -13.19 -6.26
CA LEU A 449 6.78 -13.55 -5.63
C LEU A 449 6.44 -15.01 -5.94
N ALA A 450 6.51 -15.88 -4.95
CA ALA A 450 6.03 -17.25 -5.07
C ALA A 450 4.50 -17.29 -4.86
N ILE A 451 3.82 -18.05 -5.72
CA ILE A 451 2.39 -18.30 -5.65
C ILE A 451 2.20 -19.82 -5.53
N SER A 452 1.63 -20.26 -4.42
CA SER A 452 1.35 -21.67 -4.14
C SER A 452 -0.14 -21.96 -4.24
N PHE A 453 -0.50 -22.97 -5.00
CA PHE A 453 -1.90 -23.40 -5.16
C PHE A 453 -2.22 -24.54 -4.21
N THR A 454 -3.46 -24.57 -3.73
CA THR A 454 -3.97 -25.67 -2.89
C THR A 454 -5.25 -26.25 -3.44
N THR A 455 -5.47 -27.53 -3.20
CA THR A 455 -6.65 -28.27 -3.63
C THR A 455 -7.69 -28.37 -2.51
N ASP A 456 -8.96 -28.56 -2.90
CA ASP A 456 -10.02 -29.01 -1.99
C ASP A 456 -9.98 -30.55 -1.80
N ARG A 457 -10.95 -31.07 -1.05
CA ARG A 457 -11.06 -32.51 -0.76
C ARG A 457 -11.31 -33.37 -2.00
N ASP A 458 -11.86 -32.77 -3.06
CA ASP A 458 -12.16 -33.45 -4.32
C ASP A 458 -10.99 -33.36 -5.31
N GLY A 459 -9.89 -32.75 -4.89
CA GLY A 459 -8.68 -32.60 -5.70
C GLY A 459 -8.72 -31.42 -6.68
N ASN A 460 -9.71 -30.51 -6.63
CA ASN A 460 -9.73 -29.35 -7.51
C ASN A 460 -8.92 -28.20 -6.91
N ILE A 461 -8.27 -27.41 -7.76
CA ILE A 461 -7.58 -26.17 -7.32
C ILE A 461 -8.61 -25.21 -6.71
N ALA A 462 -8.49 -24.93 -5.41
CA ALA A 462 -9.47 -24.16 -4.62
C ALA A 462 -8.97 -22.79 -4.16
N SER A 463 -7.67 -22.64 -4.03
CA SER A 463 -7.08 -21.35 -3.60
C SER A 463 -5.66 -21.20 -4.11
N LEU A 464 -5.16 -19.96 -4.04
CA LEU A 464 -3.74 -19.67 -4.13
C LEU A 464 -3.32 -18.83 -2.90
N SER A 465 -2.06 -18.96 -2.52
CA SER A 465 -1.46 -18.14 -1.46
C SER A 465 -0.19 -17.46 -1.95
N ALA A 466 0.09 -16.27 -1.40
CA ALA A 466 1.28 -15.51 -1.72
C ALA A 466 1.71 -14.67 -0.50
N GLN A 467 3.03 -14.55 -0.29
CA GLN A 467 3.59 -13.72 0.79
C GLN A 467 3.62 -12.24 0.39
N LEU A 468 2.44 -11.59 0.47
CA LEU A 468 2.30 -10.16 0.13
C LEU A 468 2.62 -9.23 1.31
N GLU A 469 2.66 -9.77 2.53
CA GLU A 469 3.06 -9.07 3.75
C GLU A 469 3.93 -10.01 4.60
N PRO A 470 5.24 -9.73 4.70
CA PRO A 470 6.17 -10.66 5.38
C PRO A 470 5.93 -10.85 6.88
N MET A 471 5.18 -9.95 7.52
CA MET A 471 4.98 -9.97 8.97
C MET A 471 3.73 -10.74 9.41
N VAL A 472 2.97 -11.29 8.48
CA VAL A 472 1.81 -12.17 8.73
C VAL A 472 1.93 -13.46 7.91
N ALA A 473 1.01 -14.39 8.09
CA ALA A 473 0.92 -15.58 7.25
C ALA A 473 0.67 -15.22 5.78
N ASP A 474 0.97 -16.16 4.87
CA ASP A 474 0.67 -15.99 3.44
C ASP A 474 -0.79 -15.59 3.23
N ILE A 475 -1.00 -14.61 2.37
CA ILE A 475 -2.35 -14.14 2.03
C ILE A 475 -3.03 -15.15 1.10
N VAL A 476 -4.15 -15.71 1.56
CA VAL A 476 -4.88 -16.75 0.84
C VAL A 476 -6.03 -16.15 0.03
N PHE A 477 -5.97 -16.34 -1.28
CA PHE A 477 -7.02 -15.96 -2.21
C PHE A 477 -7.84 -17.21 -2.57
N LYS A 478 -9.12 -17.18 -2.30
CA LYS A 478 -10.03 -18.28 -2.65
C LYS A 478 -10.42 -18.18 -4.12
N ARG A 479 -10.53 -19.33 -4.78
CA ARG A 479 -11.00 -19.36 -6.16
C ARG A 479 -12.39 -18.75 -6.27
N ALA A 480 -12.55 -17.77 -7.15
CA ALA A 480 -13.84 -17.16 -7.41
C ALA A 480 -14.77 -18.13 -8.14
N PRO A 481 -16.04 -18.12 -7.87
CA PRO A 481 -17.01 -18.89 -8.63
C PRO A 481 -16.96 -18.53 -10.11
N ALA A 482 -17.14 -19.52 -10.98
CA ALA A 482 -17.12 -19.32 -12.43
C ALA A 482 -18.09 -20.27 -13.15
N GLY A 483 -18.51 -19.89 -14.35
CA GLY A 483 -19.39 -20.68 -15.19
C GLY A 483 -20.87 -20.41 -14.95
N ASP A 484 -21.72 -21.38 -15.30
CA ASP A 484 -23.18 -21.23 -15.31
C ASP A 484 -23.77 -20.75 -13.98
N CYS A 485 -23.19 -21.17 -12.84
CA CYS A 485 -23.67 -20.76 -11.51
C CYS A 485 -23.61 -19.23 -11.28
N MET A 486 -22.84 -18.49 -12.07
CA MET A 486 -22.76 -17.04 -12.03
C MET A 486 -23.79 -16.35 -12.93
N ASP A 487 -24.40 -17.06 -13.87
CA ASP A 487 -25.40 -16.53 -14.77
C ASP A 487 -26.76 -16.42 -14.06
N ALA A 488 -27.36 -15.22 -14.07
CA ALA A 488 -28.64 -14.98 -13.41
C ALA A 488 -29.80 -15.76 -14.08
N GLY A 489 -29.74 -15.94 -15.40
CA GLY A 489 -30.71 -16.72 -16.14
C GLY A 489 -30.62 -18.21 -15.78
N PHE A 490 -29.41 -18.72 -15.62
CA PHE A 490 -29.20 -20.09 -15.15
C PHE A 490 -29.73 -20.28 -13.72
N ARG A 491 -29.40 -19.36 -12.78
CA ARG A 491 -29.93 -19.45 -11.42
C ARG A 491 -31.47 -19.41 -11.39
N LYS A 492 -32.08 -18.58 -12.22
CA LYS A 492 -33.55 -18.55 -12.37
C LYS A 492 -34.07 -19.88 -12.94
N ALA A 493 -33.37 -20.49 -13.88
CA ALA A 493 -33.75 -21.80 -14.45
C ALA A 493 -33.60 -22.96 -13.44
N CYS A 494 -32.75 -22.80 -12.41
CA CYS A 494 -32.61 -23.80 -11.34
C CYS A 494 -33.80 -23.81 -10.36
N VAL A 495 -34.58 -22.75 -10.29
CA VAL A 495 -35.76 -22.66 -9.40
C VAL A 495 -36.79 -23.70 -9.80
N GLY A 496 -37.29 -24.48 -8.84
CA GLY A 496 -38.27 -25.52 -9.09
C GLY A 496 -38.29 -26.61 -8.02
N ARG A 497 -39.10 -27.64 -8.28
CA ARG A 497 -39.19 -28.82 -7.43
C ARG A 497 -38.41 -29.96 -8.04
N TYR A 498 -37.66 -30.67 -7.22
CA TYR A 498 -36.86 -31.84 -7.65
C TYR A 498 -37.18 -33.01 -6.73
N LYS A 499 -37.45 -34.19 -7.29
CA LYS A 499 -37.80 -35.40 -6.53
C LYS A 499 -36.71 -36.44 -6.56
N TYR A 500 -36.37 -36.95 -5.37
CA TYR A 500 -35.56 -38.14 -5.18
C TYR A 500 -36.35 -39.15 -4.31
N GLY A 501 -36.85 -40.20 -4.92
CA GLY A 501 -37.77 -41.14 -4.25
C GLY A 501 -39.02 -40.39 -3.75
N ALA A 502 -39.32 -40.50 -2.45
CA ALA A 502 -40.43 -39.84 -1.81
C ALA A 502 -40.12 -38.40 -1.29
N VAL A 503 -38.89 -37.96 -1.40
CA VAL A 503 -38.44 -36.65 -0.88
C VAL A 503 -38.48 -35.59 -1.97
N THR A 504 -39.14 -34.47 -1.68
CA THR A 504 -39.14 -33.29 -2.56
C THR A 504 -38.11 -32.29 -2.05
N HIS A 505 -37.38 -31.72 -2.98
CA HIS A 505 -36.41 -30.64 -2.77
C HIS A 505 -36.94 -29.40 -3.47
N LEU A 506 -37.31 -28.36 -2.73
CA LEU A 506 -37.72 -27.08 -3.29
C LEU A 506 -36.48 -26.18 -3.42
N VAL A 507 -36.20 -25.74 -4.64
CA VAL A 507 -35.20 -24.71 -4.92
C VAL A 507 -35.92 -23.40 -5.17
N SER A 508 -35.53 -22.36 -4.40
CA SER A 508 -36.10 -21.00 -4.49
C SER A 508 -34.98 -19.98 -4.65
N GLN A 509 -35.34 -18.75 -4.98
CA GLN A 509 -34.41 -17.63 -5.04
C GLN A 509 -34.85 -16.55 -4.05
N ASP A 510 -33.91 -16.05 -3.24
CA ASP A 510 -34.19 -14.96 -2.29
C ASP A 510 -34.20 -13.59 -3.00
N ALA A 511 -34.43 -12.51 -2.22
CA ALA A 511 -34.49 -11.14 -2.72
C ALA A 511 -33.17 -10.65 -3.37
N ASP A 512 -32.05 -11.22 -2.95
CA ASP A 512 -30.71 -10.90 -3.46
C ASP A 512 -30.30 -11.78 -4.66
N GLY A 513 -31.21 -12.64 -5.11
CA GLY A 513 -30.98 -13.54 -6.24
C GLY A 513 -30.12 -14.77 -5.92
N GLN A 514 -29.93 -15.08 -4.63
CA GLN A 514 -29.26 -16.31 -4.20
C GLN A 514 -30.22 -17.49 -4.18
N LEU A 515 -29.70 -18.67 -4.54
CA LEU A 515 -30.50 -19.90 -4.47
C LEU A 515 -30.57 -20.44 -3.05
N THR A 516 -31.74 -20.92 -2.69
CA THR A 516 -31.96 -21.68 -1.45
C THR A 516 -32.50 -23.07 -1.80
N LEU A 517 -32.24 -24.04 -0.93
CA LEU A 517 -32.66 -25.43 -1.05
C LEU A 517 -33.40 -25.85 0.20
N LYS A 518 -34.65 -26.26 0.05
CA LYS A 518 -35.50 -26.75 1.13
C LYS A 518 -35.93 -28.19 0.86
N PRO A 519 -35.24 -29.21 1.41
CA PRO A 519 -35.75 -30.56 1.39
C PRO A 519 -36.94 -30.74 2.32
N ASP A 520 -37.84 -31.68 2.03
CA ASP A 520 -38.91 -32.05 2.95
C ASP A 520 -38.31 -32.49 4.31
N TYR A 521 -38.94 -32.02 5.39
CA TYR A 521 -38.56 -32.35 6.79
C TYR A 521 -37.15 -31.90 7.23
N GLN A 522 -36.47 -31.05 6.44
CA GLN A 522 -35.16 -30.48 6.78
C GLN A 522 -35.20 -28.95 6.81
N PRO A 523 -34.21 -28.28 7.44
CA PRO A 523 -34.10 -26.82 7.38
C PRO A 523 -33.85 -26.35 5.94
N MET A 524 -34.04 -25.07 5.71
CA MET A 524 -33.65 -24.41 4.47
C MET A 524 -32.12 -24.20 4.48
N TYR A 525 -31.49 -24.48 3.36
CA TYR A 525 -30.07 -24.31 3.13
C TYR A 525 -29.82 -23.23 2.08
N HIS A 526 -28.71 -22.48 2.22
CA HIS A 526 -28.26 -21.48 1.25
C HIS A 526 -27.26 -22.10 0.29
N LEU A 527 -27.44 -21.82 -0.99
CA LEU A 527 -26.58 -22.31 -2.07
C LEU A 527 -25.62 -21.21 -2.51
N ARG A 528 -24.31 -21.43 -2.34
CA ARG A 528 -23.28 -20.52 -2.81
C ARG A 528 -22.71 -21.03 -4.14
N PRO A 529 -22.63 -20.18 -5.18
CA PRO A 529 -21.98 -20.53 -6.44
C PRO A 529 -20.57 -21.09 -6.23
N TYR A 530 -20.20 -22.12 -7.00
CA TYR A 530 -18.88 -22.75 -6.92
C TYR A 530 -18.21 -22.79 -8.31
N GLN A 531 -18.59 -23.73 -9.18
CA GLN A 531 -18.01 -23.85 -10.53
C GLN A 531 -19.00 -24.53 -11.49
N GLY A 532 -19.06 -24.07 -12.75
CA GLY A 532 -20.03 -24.61 -13.73
C GLY A 532 -21.45 -24.48 -13.20
N GLY A 533 -22.22 -25.56 -13.19
CA GLY A 533 -23.57 -25.63 -12.61
C GLY A 533 -23.60 -26.05 -11.12
N ILE A 534 -22.44 -26.06 -10.43
CA ILE A 534 -22.29 -26.57 -9.07
C ILE A 534 -22.37 -25.43 -8.05
N PHE A 535 -23.06 -25.71 -6.93
CA PHE A 535 -23.17 -24.85 -5.75
C PHE A 535 -22.75 -25.62 -4.50
N THR A 536 -22.11 -24.95 -3.55
CA THR A 536 -21.86 -25.48 -2.20
C THR A 536 -23.07 -25.19 -1.31
N ILE A 537 -23.38 -26.11 -0.40
CA ILE A 537 -24.39 -25.89 0.65
C ILE A 537 -23.67 -25.19 1.83
N VAL A 538 -24.09 -23.96 2.15
CA VAL A 538 -23.35 -23.10 3.11
C VAL A 538 -23.29 -23.74 4.50
N GLU A 539 -24.38 -24.33 4.95
CA GLU A 539 -24.55 -24.91 6.29
C GLU A 539 -23.97 -26.33 6.43
N LEU A 540 -23.57 -26.96 5.33
CA LEU A 540 -23.09 -28.34 5.31
C LEU A 540 -21.73 -28.43 4.62
N GLU A 541 -20.68 -28.50 5.42
CA GLU A 541 -19.31 -28.61 4.88
C GLU A 541 -19.12 -29.91 4.08
N GLY A 542 -18.57 -29.78 2.87
CA GLY A 542 -18.33 -30.92 1.99
C GLY A 542 -19.54 -31.37 1.17
N PHE A 543 -20.70 -30.71 1.31
CA PHE A 543 -21.88 -31.00 0.50
C PHE A 543 -22.00 -30.00 -0.63
N ARG A 544 -22.28 -30.51 -1.84
CA ARG A 544 -22.51 -29.73 -3.06
C ARG A 544 -23.75 -30.19 -3.78
N VAL A 545 -24.32 -29.30 -4.58
CA VAL A 545 -25.37 -29.63 -5.52
C VAL A 545 -24.98 -29.15 -6.90
N GLU A 546 -25.31 -29.94 -7.92
CA GLU A 546 -25.08 -29.61 -9.32
C GLU A 546 -26.40 -29.60 -10.07
N PHE A 547 -26.69 -28.50 -10.77
CA PHE A 547 -27.84 -28.45 -11.67
C PHE A 547 -27.40 -28.80 -13.08
N ARG A 548 -28.05 -29.82 -13.67
CA ARG A 548 -27.73 -30.29 -15.00
C ARG A 548 -28.80 -29.92 -16.00
N ARG A 549 -28.35 -29.45 -17.16
CA ARG A 549 -29.22 -29.18 -18.31
C ARG A 549 -29.42 -30.42 -19.14
N GLY A 550 -30.62 -30.59 -19.72
CA GLY A 550 -30.92 -31.56 -20.76
C GLY A 550 -30.47 -31.06 -22.14
N ALA A 551 -30.70 -31.87 -23.15
CA ALA A 551 -30.40 -31.53 -24.54
C ALA A 551 -31.19 -30.31 -25.07
N ASP A 552 -32.30 -29.99 -24.44
CA ASP A 552 -33.17 -28.84 -24.72
C ASP A 552 -32.68 -27.53 -24.06
N GLY A 553 -31.56 -27.61 -23.29
CA GLY A 553 -31.00 -26.47 -22.55
C GLY A 553 -31.71 -26.13 -21.23
N ALA A 554 -32.83 -26.81 -20.89
CA ALA A 554 -33.52 -26.63 -19.61
C ALA A 554 -32.83 -27.41 -18.47
N VAL A 555 -32.98 -26.96 -17.24
CA VAL A 555 -32.44 -27.66 -16.06
C VAL A 555 -33.42 -28.75 -15.64
N HIS A 556 -33.00 -30.01 -15.74
CA HIS A 556 -33.84 -31.18 -15.45
C HIS A 556 -33.41 -31.97 -14.22
N GLU A 557 -32.17 -31.86 -13.79
CA GLU A 557 -31.64 -32.66 -12.70
C GLU A 557 -30.96 -31.77 -11.64
N LEU A 558 -31.15 -32.14 -10.39
CA LEU A 558 -30.42 -31.66 -9.23
C LEU A 558 -29.62 -32.83 -8.65
N VAL A 559 -28.32 -32.80 -8.79
CA VAL A 559 -27.40 -33.83 -8.34
C VAL A 559 -26.78 -33.44 -7.02
N PHE A 560 -26.92 -34.27 -6.01
CA PHE A 560 -26.29 -34.10 -4.69
C PHE A 560 -24.97 -34.84 -4.67
N HIS A 561 -23.88 -34.12 -4.41
CA HIS A 561 -22.56 -34.68 -4.14
C HIS A 561 -22.35 -34.63 -2.61
N GLN A 562 -22.37 -35.79 -1.99
CA GLN A 562 -22.28 -35.95 -0.52
C GLN A 562 -21.12 -36.92 -0.19
N PRO A 563 -20.57 -36.87 1.05
CA PRO A 563 -19.48 -37.80 1.44
C PRO A 563 -19.81 -39.29 1.31
N ASN A 564 -21.10 -39.64 1.35
CA ASN A 564 -21.60 -41.01 1.26
C ASN A 564 -22.08 -41.38 -0.16
N GLY A 565 -21.95 -40.52 -1.15
CA GLY A 565 -22.29 -40.82 -2.53
C GLY A 565 -22.96 -39.68 -3.29
N THR A 566 -23.32 -39.99 -4.54
CA THR A 566 -23.99 -39.06 -5.46
C THR A 566 -25.43 -39.48 -5.65
N PHE A 567 -26.37 -38.58 -5.52
CA PHE A 567 -27.81 -38.80 -5.64
C PHE A 567 -28.42 -37.85 -6.66
N VAL A 568 -29.29 -38.32 -7.52
CA VAL A 568 -29.89 -37.53 -8.59
C VAL A 568 -31.38 -37.36 -8.35
N ALA A 569 -31.80 -36.13 -8.09
CA ALA A 569 -33.19 -35.70 -8.04
C ALA A 569 -33.61 -35.17 -9.43
N ARG A 570 -34.75 -35.56 -9.92
CA ARG A 570 -35.28 -35.09 -11.20
C ARG A 570 -36.32 -34.01 -11.02
N ARG A 571 -36.33 -33.04 -11.92
CA ARG A 571 -37.33 -31.97 -11.91
C ARG A 571 -38.74 -32.54 -12.01
N ASP A 572 -39.63 -32.06 -11.16
CA ASP A 572 -41.04 -32.44 -11.14
C ASP A 572 -41.86 -31.36 -11.81
N ASP A 573 -42.11 -31.54 -13.12
CA ASP A 573 -42.87 -30.61 -13.94
C ASP A 573 -44.39 -30.79 -13.78
N ALA A 574 -44.86 -31.71 -12.92
CA ALA A 574 -46.26 -32.07 -12.78
C ALA A 574 -47.08 -31.04 -11.93
N ASP A 575 -46.43 -30.00 -11.36
CA ASP A 575 -47.09 -28.99 -10.53
C ASP A 575 -46.75 -27.56 -10.97
N PRO A 576 -47.70 -26.80 -11.55
CA PRO A 576 -47.45 -25.48 -12.13
C PRO A 576 -47.35 -24.37 -11.08
N ILE A 577 -46.48 -24.46 -10.07
CA ILE A 577 -46.18 -23.36 -9.12
C ILE A 577 -44.95 -22.53 -9.58
N ALA A 578 -44.76 -22.40 -10.87
CA ALA A 578 -43.70 -21.53 -11.41
C ALA A 578 -44.16 -20.06 -11.57
N ASN A 579 -45.40 -19.69 -11.25
CA ASN A 579 -45.94 -18.34 -11.48
C ASN A 579 -46.86 -17.84 -10.35
N ARG A 580 -46.37 -17.80 -9.10
CA ARG A 580 -46.97 -16.95 -8.07
C ARG A 580 -45.88 -16.27 -7.25
N ALA A 581 -45.68 -15.01 -7.57
CA ALA A 581 -44.96 -14.03 -6.76
C ALA A 581 -45.82 -13.57 -5.54
N ASP A 582 -46.59 -14.48 -4.93
CA ASP A 582 -47.48 -14.16 -3.81
C ASP A 582 -47.35 -15.24 -2.73
N LEU A 583 -46.29 -15.16 -1.93
CA LEU A 583 -46.24 -15.74 -0.59
C LEU A 583 -45.23 -14.97 0.27
N ALA A 584 -45.31 -13.64 0.24
CA ALA A 584 -44.75 -12.78 1.24
C ALA A 584 -45.91 -12.15 2.01
N ASP A 585 -46.64 -12.96 2.81
CA ASP A 585 -47.42 -12.47 3.94
C ASP A 585 -48.05 -13.68 4.66
N GLY A 586 -47.63 -13.95 5.85
CA GLY A 586 -48.35 -14.83 6.77
C GLY A 586 -47.51 -16.01 7.33
N LEU A 587 -46.65 -15.76 8.32
CA LEU A 587 -46.62 -16.30 9.71
C LEU A 587 -45.35 -15.85 10.39
#